data_b954917082bb0f745f8d64110e9f7fcb
#
_entry.id   b954917082bb0f745f8d64110e9f7fcb
#
_cell.length_a   1.000
_cell.length_b   1.000
_cell.length_c   1.000
_cell.angle_alpha   90.00
_cell.angle_beta   90.00
_cell.angle_gamma   90.00
#
_symmetry.space_group_name_H-M   'P 1'
#
loop_
_entity.id
_entity.type
_entity.pdbx_description
1 polymer ?
#
loop_
_entity_poly.entity_id
_entity_poly.type
_entity_poly.pdbx_seq_one_letter_code
_entity_poly.pdbx_strand_id
1 'polypeptide(L)'
;MNALLLFGCKRLRNASYLGLVAWGCVFWVVRGSLQTLAAETWDTFKVVAQFPHDPAAFTQGFVIHEGRLLESTGLYGGGSSLREIDKGTGRLLRAFYLPSDFFAEGLAVGGGRIVQLTWKQGIARVYDLNTWEPLPSFAYQGEGWGLTHDSRRFIMSDGSHMLTFRDSDTFAMLGEVSVHDRQGPVKRLNELEWIQGECWANQWLSDRIARIDVDTGQVLSWIDLGGLFDWRSLKDGDAVANGIAYDAVSSRIFLTGKRWPWIFEVEIAPKGHVDIPRLSCVITQDDQLEISFPTFKGNRYRIERVKDLRSLDQAISLESLLGDGHPVRRRYRHDQATSLFFRVLSLP
;
A
#
# COMPACT_ATOMS: atom_id res chain seq x y z
N MET A 1 10.51 -1.43 -5.74
CA MET A 1 11.09 -1.40 -4.38
C MET A 1 12.44 -2.07 -4.37
N ASN A 2 13.48 -1.35 -3.97
CA ASN A 2 14.85 -1.87 -4.02
C ASN A 2 15.11 -2.70 -2.75
N ALA A 3 15.16 -4.02 -2.88
CA ALA A 3 15.59 -4.89 -1.77
C ALA A 3 17.10 -4.69 -1.53
N LEU A 4 17.44 -4.17 -0.36
CA LEU A 4 18.81 -3.95 0.07
C LEU A 4 19.27 -5.11 0.96
N LEU A 5 20.16 -5.97 0.44
CA LEU A 5 20.83 -6.99 1.24
C LEU A 5 22.31 -6.61 1.39
N LEU A 6 22.71 -6.42 2.64
CA LEU A 6 24.05 -5.98 3.01
C LEU A 6 24.75 -7.09 3.80
N PHE A 7 25.90 -7.56 3.30
CA PHE A 7 26.76 -8.49 4.03
C PHE A 7 28.16 -7.90 4.18
N GLY A 8 28.67 -7.97 5.41
CA GLY A 8 30.04 -7.61 5.73
C GLY A 8 30.82 -8.83 6.16
N CYS A 9 31.96 -9.08 5.55
CA CYS A 9 32.91 -10.10 5.99
C CYS A 9 34.07 -9.42 6.74
N LYS A 10 34.18 -9.72 8.04
CA LYS A 10 35.30 -9.22 8.89
C LYS A 10 36.20 -10.40 9.27
N ARG A 11 37.46 -10.33 8.88
CA ARG A 11 38.49 -11.22 9.39
C ARG A 11 39.11 -10.62 10.64
N LEU A 12 39.06 -11.34 11.74
CA LEU A 12 39.82 -10.97 12.95
C LEU A 12 41.31 -11.28 12.74
N ARG A 13 42.18 -10.27 12.83
CA ARG A 13 43.63 -10.39 12.79
C ARG A 13 44.21 -10.53 14.18
N ASN A 14 45.05 -11.52 14.31
CA ASN A 14 46.27 -11.70 15.12
C ASN A 14 46.18 -11.96 16.64
N ALA A 15 46.64 -13.16 16.98
CA ALA A 15 47.66 -13.31 18.01
C ALA A 15 48.51 -14.54 17.69
N SER A 16 49.81 -14.31 17.48
CA SER A 16 50.82 -15.32 17.37
C SER A 16 51.10 -15.93 18.74
N TYR A 17 50.89 -17.25 18.93
CA TYR A 17 51.65 -18.08 19.86
C TYR A 17 51.54 -19.53 19.43
N LEU A 18 52.69 -20.19 19.37
CA LEU A 18 52.82 -21.65 19.22
C LEU A 18 52.15 -22.36 20.42
N GLY A 19 51.30 -23.31 20.14
CA GLY A 19 50.79 -24.25 21.15
C GLY A 19 49.69 -25.10 20.53
N LEU A 20 49.96 -26.40 20.44
CA LEU A 20 48.96 -27.42 20.12
C LEU A 20 47.70 -27.22 21.01
N VAL A 21 46.57 -26.86 20.43
CA VAL A 21 45.29 -26.93 21.14
C VAL A 21 44.24 -27.47 20.18
N ALA A 22 43.60 -28.52 20.67
CA ALA A 22 42.46 -29.17 20.04
C ALA A 22 41.34 -28.15 19.68
N TRP A 23 40.73 -28.32 18.52
CA TRP A 23 39.58 -27.54 18.07
C TRP A 23 38.35 -27.85 18.93
N GLY A 24 38.09 -27.00 19.90
CA GLY A 24 36.83 -26.92 20.57
C GLY A 24 36.03 -25.75 20.01
N CYS A 25 35.07 -26.00 19.17
CA CYS A 25 34.08 -24.98 18.78
C CYS A 25 33.19 -24.74 19.98
N VAL A 26 33.41 -23.63 20.70
CA VAL A 26 32.45 -23.17 21.71
C VAL A 26 31.37 -22.39 20.95
N PHE A 27 30.25 -23.05 20.68
CA PHE A 27 29.03 -22.39 20.24
C PHE A 27 28.39 -21.72 21.46
N TRP A 28 28.54 -20.41 21.58
CA TRP A 28 27.64 -19.62 22.39
C TRP A 28 26.30 -19.53 21.62
N VAL A 29 25.38 -20.44 21.97
CA VAL A 29 23.98 -20.27 21.60
C VAL A 29 23.42 -19.17 22.49
N VAL A 30 23.50 -17.93 22.00
CA VAL A 30 22.64 -16.86 22.52
C VAL A 30 21.23 -17.24 22.12
N ARG A 31 20.47 -17.84 23.02
CA ARG A 31 19.01 -17.95 22.94
C ARG A 31 18.42 -16.54 23.15
N GLY A 32 18.69 -15.62 22.27
CA GLY A 32 17.78 -14.53 21.99
C GLY A 32 16.73 -15.10 21.07
N SER A 33 15.48 -15.02 21.43
CA SER A 33 14.37 -15.18 20.49
C SER A 33 14.59 -14.16 19.38
N LEU A 34 15.25 -14.58 18.30
CA LEU A 34 15.13 -13.93 17.02
C LEU A 34 13.64 -14.08 16.65
N GLN A 35 12.83 -13.10 17.06
CA GLN A 35 11.62 -12.83 16.34
C GLN A 35 12.09 -12.58 14.90
N THR A 36 11.92 -13.57 14.05
CA THR A 36 12.01 -13.38 12.61
C THR A 36 10.97 -12.32 12.30
N LEU A 37 11.41 -11.10 12.14
CA LEU A 37 10.60 -10.02 11.60
C LEU A 37 10.16 -10.53 10.21
N ALA A 38 8.97 -11.11 10.14
CA ALA A 38 8.41 -11.58 8.87
C ALA A 38 8.48 -10.42 7.88
N ALA A 39 8.83 -10.61 6.59
CA ALA A 39 8.94 -9.53 5.62
C ALA A 39 7.57 -8.83 5.44
N GLU A 40 7.57 -7.51 5.19
CA GLU A 40 6.35 -6.76 4.87
C GLU A 40 5.68 -7.47 3.69
N THR A 41 4.41 -7.83 3.86
CA THR A 41 3.67 -8.52 2.80
C THR A 41 3.19 -7.52 1.78
N TRP A 42 3.36 -7.87 0.52
CA TRP A 42 2.91 -7.08 -0.61
C TRP A 42 2.00 -7.92 -1.48
N ASP A 43 0.91 -7.33 -1.89
CA ASP A 43 0.02 -7.88 -2.89
C ASP A 43 0.23 -7.14 -4.22
N THR A 44 -0.19 -7.77 -5.29
CA THR A 44 -0.25 -7.18 -6.63
C THR A 44 -1.65 -7.34 -7.18
N PHE A 45 -1.90 -6.74 -8.33
CA PHE A 45 -3.20 -6.83 -8.99
C PHE A 45 -3.07 -7.40 -10.41
N LYS A 46 -4.19 -7.91 -10.90
CA LYS A 46 -4.42 -8.22 -12.30
C LYS A 46 -5.67 -7.48 -12.73
N VAL A 47 -5.59 -6.69 -13.78
CA VAL A 47 -6.77 -6.05 -14.38
C VAL A 47 -7.61 -7.11 -15.08
N VAL A 48 -8.87 -7.22 -14.65
CA VAL A 48 -9.88 -8.13 -15.23
C VAL A 48 -10.67 -7.42 -16.31
N ALA A 49 -11.09 -6.17 -15.99
CA ALA A 49 -11.85 -5.33 -16.91
C ALA A 49 -11.57 -3.85 -16.63
N GLN A 50 -11.91 -3.01 -17.62
CA GLN A 50 -11.78 -1.56 -17.54
C GLN A 50 -13.06 -0.93 -18.05
N PHE A 51 -13.59 0.04 -17.33
CA PHE A 51 -14.82 0.73 -17.65
C PHE A 51 -14.60 2.23 -17.73
N PRO A 52 -15.36 2.97 -18.53
CA PRO A 52 -15.26 4.42 -18.57
C PRO A 52 -15.59 5.06 -17.23
N HIS A 53 -14.94 6.16 -16.92
CA HIS A 53 -15.21 7.01 -15.76
C HIS A 53 -15.15 8.48 -16.15
N ASP A 54 -15.85 9.34 -15.43
CA ASP A 54 -15.88 10.78 -15.69
C ASP A 54 -14.55 11.45 -15.29
N PRO A 55 -13.73 11.93 -16.23
CA PRO A 55 -12.45 12.57 -15.89
C PRO A 55 -12.60 13.92 -15.17
N ALA A 56 -13.82 14.44 -15.04
CA ALA A 56 -14.09 15.60 -14.20
C ALA A 56 -14.38 15.22 -12.73
N ALA A 57 -14.61 13.94 -12.44
CA ALA A 57 -14.87 13.46 -11.10
C ALA A 57 -13.61 13.52 -10.23
N PHE A 58 -13.65 14.32 -9.19
CA PHE A 58 -12.61 14.32 -8.15
C PHE A 58 -13.05 13.36 -7.04
N THR A 59 -12.85 12.07 -7.28
CA THR A 59 -13.36 10.97 -6.46
C THR A 59 -12.79 11.00 -5.05
N GLN A 60 -13.68 10.99 -4.06
CA GLN A 60 -13.34 11.03 -2.64
C GLN A 60 -13.97 9.89 -1.83
N GLY A 61 -14.98 9.24 -2.39
CA GLY A 61 -15.60 8.05 -1.83
C GLY A 61 -16.20 7.23 -2.96
N PHE A 62 -16.07 5.90 -2.85
CA PHE A 62 -16.45 4.99 -3.93
C PHE A 62 -16.96 3.68 -3.32
N VAL A 63 -18.23 3.35 -3.50
CA VAL A 63 -18.83 2.18 -2.84
C VAL A 63 -19.82 1.47 -3.76
N ILE A 64 -19.83 0.12 -3.72
CA ILE A 64 -20.88 -0.68 -4.32
C ILE A 64 -21.81 -1.22 -3.24
N HIS A 65 -23.09 -0.92 -3.36
CA HIS A 65 -24.10 -1.44 -2.50
C HIS A 65 -25.27 -2.00 -3.32
N GLU A 66 -25.59 -3.30 -3.14
CA GLU A 66 -26.64 -4.02 -3.88
C GLU A 66 -26.56 -3.82 -5.40
N GLY A 67 -25.34 -3.86 -5.93
CA GLY A 67 -25.07 -3.70 -7.37
C GLY A 67 -25.09 -2.27 -7.89
N ARG A 68 -25.45 -1.29 -7.06
CA ARG A 68 -25.40 0.15 -7.36
C ARG A 68 -24.01 0.70 -7.04
N LEU A 69 -23.40 1.39 -7.99
CA LEU A 69 -22.13 2.07 -7.80
C LEU A 69 -22.39 3.52 -7.40
N LEU A 70 -22.01 3.89 -6.19
CA LEU A 70 -22.15 5.22 -5.64
C LEU A 70 -20.77 5.88 -5.53
N GLU A 71 -20.72 7.18 -5.83
CA GLU A 71 -19.51 7.97 -5.80
C GLU A 71 -19.74 9.31 -5.09
N SER A 72 -18.80 9.69 -4.25
CA SER A 72 -18.67 11.04 -3.70
C SER A 72 -17.57 11.79 -4.42
N THR A 73 -17.87 12.98 -4.94
CA THR A 73 -16.87 13.83 -5.61
C THR A 73 -16.72 15.14 -4.88
N GLY A 74 -15.47 15.56 -4.63
CA GLY A 74 -15.16 16.81 -3.94
C GLY A 74 -14.76 17.90 -4.92
N LEU A 75 -15.43 19.06 -4.84
CA LEU A 75 -15.04 20.28 -5.53
C LEU A 75 -15.79 21.48 -4.95
N TYR A 76 -15.07 22.50 -4.50
CA TYR A 76 -15.71 23.75 -4.09
C TYR A 76 -16.45 24.44 -5.23
N GLY A 77 -17.31 25.39 -4.90
CA GLY A 77 -18.07 26.15 -5.90
C GLY A 77 -19.31 25.42 -6.43
N GLY A 78 -19.82 24.41 -5.70
CA GLY A 78 -21.02 23.66 -6.05
C GLY A 78 -20.76 22.45 -6.94
N GLY A 79 -19.50 22.04 -7.11
CA GLY A 79 -19.14 20.84 -7.87
C GLY A 79 -19.14 19.55 -7.04
N SER A 80 -19.19 19.64 -5.72
CA SER A 80 -19.28 18.48 -4.84
C SER A 80 -20.61 17.76 -5.02
N SER A 81 -20.58 16.42 -5.14
CA SER A 81 -21.81 15.66 -5.39
C SER A 81 -21.75 14.23 -4.82
N LEU A 82 -22.94 13.72 -4.52
CA LEU A 82 -23.22 12.29 -4.39
C LEU A 82 -23.77 11.81 -5.73
N ARG A 83 -23.20 10.75 -6.28
CA ARG A 83 -23.52 10.22 -7.61
C ARG A 83 -23.89 8.75 -7.57
N GLU A 84 -24.75 8.34 -8.48
CA GLU A 84 -24.93 6.94 -8.86
C GLU A 84 -24.49 6.78 -10.33
N ILE A 85 -23.63 5.81 -10.57
CA ILE A 85 -22.98 5.60 -11.87
C ILE A 85 -23.32 4.22 -12.40
N ASP A 86 -23.63 4.14 -13.68
CA ASP A 86 -23.65 2.87 -14.39
C ASP A 86 -22.21 2.36 -14.55
N LYS A 87 -21.87 1.29 -13.84
CA LYS A 87 -20.50 0.78 -13.79
C LYS A 87 -19.97 0.25 -15.12
N GLY A 88 -20.87 -0.15 -16.05
CA GLY A 88 -20.46 -0.66 -17.35
C GLY A 88 -20.14 0.44 -18.37
N THR A 89 -20.78 1.59 -18.24
CA THR A 89 -20.67 2.70 -19.22
C THR A 89 -20.06 3.97 -18.63
N GLY A 90 -19.91 4.06 -17.30
CA GLY A 90 -19.50 5.30 -16.62
C GLY A 90 -20.55 6.40 -16.63
N ARG A 91 -21.75 6.11 -17.16
CA ARG A 91 -22.81 7.11 -17.30
C ARG A 91 -23.39 7.48 -15.94
N LEU A 92 -23.52 8.78 -15.69
CA LEU A 92 -24.23 9.31 -14.54
C LEU A 92 -25.70 8.95 -14.62
N LEU A 93 -26.22 8.22 -13.63
CA LEU A 93 -27.62 7.83 -13.54
C LEU A 93 -28.40 8.84 -12.66
N ARG A 94 -27.77 9.27 -11.57
CA ARG A 94 -28.34 10.18 -10.59
C ARG A 94 -27.26 11.01 -9.93
N ALA A 95 -27.54 12.27 -9.61
CA ALA A 95 -26.67 13.12 -8.81
C ALA A 95 -27.45 13.98 -7.83
N PHE A 96 -26.84 14.20 -6.67
CA PHE A 96 -27.25 15.21 -5.70
C PHE A 96 -26.05 16.12 -5.45
N TYR A 97 -26.20 17.42 -5.73
CA TYR A 97 -25.13 18.40 -5.56
C TYR A 97 -25.19 19.04 -4.18
N LEU A 98 -24.03 19.21 -3.56
CA LEU A 98 -23.91 19.88 -2.29
C LEU A 98 -23.87 21.39 -2.47
N PRO A 99 -24.22 22.18 -1.44
CA PRO A 99 -24.00 23.63 -1.45
C PRO A 99 -22.54 23.99 -1.72
N SER A 100 -22.30 25.16 -2.28
CA SER A 100 -21.02 25.61 -2.83
C SER A 100 -19.86 25.70 -1.82
N ASP A 101 -20.17 25.80 -0.55
CA ASP A 101 -19.23 25.87 0.58
C ASP A 101 -18.83 24.51 1.14
N PHE A 102 -19.44 23.43 0.63
CA PHE A 102 -19.09 22.07 1.02
C PHE A 102 -18.09 21.45 0.03
N PHE A 103 -17.08 20.81 0.58
CA PHE A 103 -16.23 19.89 -0.17
C PHE A 103 -16.53 18.46 0.31
N ALA A 104 -17.15 17.65 -0.56
CA ALA A 104 -17.54 16.29 -0.23
C ALA A 104 -16.31 15.37 -0.21
N GLU A 105 -16.33 14.42 0.71
CA GLU A 105 -15.26 13.47 0.97
C GLU A 105 -15.81 12.04 1.02
N GLY A 106 -15.29 11.20 1.89
CA GLY A 106 -15.59 9.78 2.00
C GLY A 106 -17.09 9.45 2.05
N LEU A 107 -17.42 8.26 1.57
CA LEU A 107 -18.78 7.78 1.38
C LEU A 107 -18.92 6.37 1.91
N ALA A 108 -19.98 6.10 2.66
CA ALA A 108 -20.31 4.74 3.06
C ALA A 108 -21.82 4.51 3.11
N VAL A 109 -22.23 3.26 3.02
CA VAL A 109 -23.61 2.81 3.22
C VAL A 109 -23.69 1.99 4.51
N GLY A 110 -24.56 2.35 5.41
CA GLY A 110 -24.76 1.65 6.68
C GLY A 110 -26.11 2.00 7.31
N GLY A 111 -26.78 1.03 7.94
CA GLY A 111 -28.06 1.25 8.63
C GLY A 111 -29.18 1.78 7.74
N GLY A 112 -29.22 1.39 6.45
CA GLY A 112 -30.22 1.87 5.49
C GLY A 112 -30.00 3.32 5.03
N ARG A 113 -28.83 3.87 5.25
CA ARG A 113 -28.47 5.28 4.95
C ARG A 113 -27.21 5.36 4.13
N ILE A 114 -27.10 6.41 3.32
CA ILE A 114 -25.86 6.86 2.71
C ILE A 114 -25.30 7.96 3.61
N VAL A 115 -24.03 7.83 4.00
CA VAL A 115 -23.33 8.83 4.81
C VAL A 115 -22.16 9.36 4.01
N GLN A 116 -22.10 10.68 3.79
CA GLN A 116 -21.09 11.38 3.01
C GLN A 116 -20.40 12.42 3.89
N LEU A 117 -19.10 12.30 4.04
CA LEU A 117 -18.28 13.25 4.80
C LEU A 117 -18.10 14.57 4.04
N THR A 118 -17.67 15.58 4.77
CA THR A 118 -17.18 16.84 4.22
C THR A 118 -15.77 17.12 4.77
N TRP A 119 -14.89 17.73 3.97
CA TRP A 119 -13.48 17.89 4.34
C TRP A 119 -13.29 18.61 5.67
N LYS A 120 -13.70 19.89 5.75
CA LYS A 120 -13.41 20.80 6.90
C LYS A 120 -14.65 21.31 7.61
N GLN A 121 -15.83 21.01 7.10
CA GLN A 121 -17.08 21.52 7.69
C GLN A 121 -17.50 20.75 8.94
N GLY A 122 -16.89 19.58 9.22
CA GLY A 122 -17.23 18.76 10.38
C GLY A 122 -18.66 18.20 10.34
N ILE A 123 -19.19 18.00 9.14
CA ILE A 123 -20.57 17.54 8.89
C ILE A 123 -20.53 16.29 8.03
N ALA A 124 -21.14 15.21 8.49
CA ALA A 124 -21.47 14.06 7.68
C ALA A 124 -22.91 14.19 7.19
N ARG A 125 -23.08 14.39 5.90
CA ARG A 125 -24.39 14.44 5.25
C ARG A 125 -24.98 13.03 5.24
N VAL A 126 -26.28 12.94 5.55
CA VAL A 126 -26.99 11.67 5.60
C VAL A 126 -28.15 11.71 4.63
N TYR A 127 -28.35 10.62 3.92
CA TYR A 127 -29.44 10.47 2.97
C TYR A 127 -30.10 9.10 3.15
N ASP A 128 -31.40 9.05 2.94
CA ASP A 128 -32.10 7.76 2.81
C ASP A 128 -31.51 6.98 1.62
N LEU A 129 -31.22 5.71 1.82
CA LEU A 129 -30.53 4.89 0.81
C LEU A 129 -31.30 4.75 -0.51
N ASN A 130 -32.64 4.71 -0.44
CA ASN A 130 -33.49 4.45 -1.60
C ASN A 130 -33.94 5.74 -2.29
N THR A 131 -34.42 6.69 -1.49
CA THR A 131 -34.99 7.94 -2.02
C THR A 131 -33.96 9.04 -2.22
N TRP A 132 -32.82 8.99 -1.53
CA TRP A 132 -31.79 10.03 -1.43
C TRP A 132 -32.30 11.32 -0.81
N GLU A 133 -33.42 11.27 -0.13
CA GLU A 133 -33.90 12.42 0.64
C GLU A 133 -32.90 12.72 1.77
N PRO A 134 -32.55 13.99 1.95
CA PRO A 134 -31.66 14.36 3.05
C PRO A 134 -32.30 14.05 4.40
N LEU A 135 -31.53 13.39 5.25
CA LEU A 135 -31.83 13.11 6.64
C LEU A 135 -31.03 14.06 7.56
N PRO A 136 -31.32 14.11 8.86
CA PRO A 136 -30.54 14.88 9.81
C PRO A 136 -29.07 14.49 9.74
N SER A 137 -28.19 15.45 9.47
CA SER A 137 -26.75 15.27 9.36
C SER A 137 -26.12 15.03 10.73
N PHE A 138 -24.99 14.34 10.73
CA PHE A 138 -24.16 14.19 11.93
C PHE A 138 -23.08 15.27 11.98
N ALA A 139 -22.65 15.61 13.18
CA ALA A 139 -21.52 16.48 13.41
C ALA A 139 -20.29 15.65 13.87
N TYR A 140 -19.11 16.05 13.44
CA TYR A 140 -17.84 15.50 13.93
C TYR A 140 -16.78 16.61 14.02
N GLN A 141 -15.67 16.32 14.70
CA GLN A 141 -14.58 17.27 14.83
C GLN A 141 -13.39 16.85 13.94
N GLY A 142 -12.65 17.82 13.46
CA GLY A 142 -11.50 17.62 12.58
C GLY A 142 -11.87 17.55 11.11
N GLU A 143 -10.96 17.03 10.32
CA GLU A 143 -11.18 16.79 8.90
C GLU A 143 -11.82 15.41 8.68
N GLY A 144 -12.64 15.27 7.65
CA GLY A 144 -13.14 13.99 7.19
C GLY A 144 -12.53 13.68 5.84
N TRP A 145 -11.93 12.47 5.67
CA TRP A 145 -11.34 12.00 4.44
C TRP A 145 -12.06 10.76 3.92
N GLY A 146 -11.69 9.58 4.32
CA GLY A 146 -12.35 8.34 3.93
C GLY A 146 -13.39 7.86 4.93
N LEU A 147 -14.35 7.08 4.46
CA LEU A 147 -15.40 6.49 5.30
C LEU A 147 -15.75 5.10 4.75
N THR A 148 -15.87 4.12 5.63
CA THR A 148 -16.46 2.82 5.33
C THR A 148 -17.31 2.31 6.49
N HIS A 149 -17.99 1.17 6.33
CA HIS A 149 -18.85 0.58 7.35
C HIS A 149 -18.62 -0.92 7.50
N ASP A 150 -18.26 -1.38 8.70
CA ASP A 150 -17.91 -2.78 9.00
C ASP A 150 -19.11 -3.66 9.40
N SER A 151 -20.33 -3.27 9.06
CA SER A 151 -21.62 -3.84 9.46
C SER A 151 -22.03 -3.54 10.90
N ARG A 152 -21.18 -2.95 11.73
CA ARG A 152 -21.45 -2.59 13.12
C ARG A 152 -21.29 -1.09 13.39
N ARG A 153 -20.30 -0.48 12.75
CA ARG A 153 -19.91 0.92 12.99
C ARG A 153 -19.30 1.50 11.73
N PHE A 154 -19.25 2.82 11.63
CA PHE A 154 -18.45 3.49 10.62
C PHE A 154 -16.99 3.55 11.06
N ILE A 155 -16.09 3.50 10.09
CA ILE A 155 -14.65 3.68 10.22
C ILE A 155 -14.28 4.87 9.35
N MET A 156 -13.61 5.86 9.93
CA MET A 156 -13.33 7.14 9.29
C MET A 156 -11.84 7.45 9.37
N SER A 157 -11.27 7.95 8.29
CA SER A 157 -9.92 8.52 8.22
C SER A 157 -9.96 10.05 8.19
N ASP A 158 -8.84 10.69 8.53
CA ASP A 158 -8.65 12.15 8.54
C ASP A 158 -7.29 12.57 7.94
N GLY A 159 -6.62 11.67 7.21
CA GLY A 159 -5.29 11.88 6.65
C GLY A 159 -4.14 11.69 7.64
N SER A 160 -4.41 11.45 8.90
CA SER A 160 -3.41 11.04 9.89
C SER A 160 -3.14 9.53 9.80
N HIS A 161 -2.55 8.98 10.84
CA HIS A 161 -2.39 7.53 11.02
C HIS A 161 -3.51 6.92 11.88
N MET A 162 -4.50 7.72 12.26
CA MET A 162 -5.61 7.26 13.08
C MET A 162 -6.80 6.89 12.21
N LEU A 163 -7.46 5.78 12.55
CA LEU A 163 -8.80 5.47 12.11
C LEU A 163 -9.73 5.62 13.32
N THR A 164 -10.80 6.40 13.18
CA THR A 164 -11.79 6.60 14.23
C THR A 164 -13.01 5.74 13.98
N PHE A 165 -13.54 5.13 15.03
CA PHE A 165 -14.77 4.35 15.01
C PHE A 165 -15.95 5.21 15.39
N ARG A 166 -17.02 5.16 14.60
CA ARG A 166 -18.22 5.98 14.78
C ARG A 166 -19.45 5.09 14.91
N ASP A 167 -20.29 5.41 15.85
CA ASP A 167 -21.57 4.74 16.06
C ASP A 167 -22.47 4.84 14.83
N SER A 168 -23.11 3.74 14.43
CA SER A 168 -23.91 3.68 13.20
C SER A 168 -25.16 4.55 13.24
N ASP A 169 -25.72 4.82 14.41
CA ASP A 169 -26.97 5.57 14.56
C ASP A 169 -26.76 7.04 14.90
N THR A 170 -25.77 7.34 15.72
CA THR A 170 -25.52 8.68 16.26
C THR A 170 -24.26 9.34 15.70
N PHE A 171 -23.40 8.57 15.05
CA PHE A 171 -22.06 8.97 14.59
C PHE A 171 -21.12 9.42 15.72
N ALA A 172 -21.49 9.15 16.97
CA ALA A 172 -20.64 9.42 18.11
C ALA A 172 -19.33 8.62 18.04
N MET A 173 -18.24 9.19 18.51
CA MET A 173 -16.95 8.51 18.56
C MET A 173 -16.99 7.37 19.57
N LEU A 174 -16.73 6.14 19.12
CA LEU A 174 -16.65 4.93 19.94
C LEU A 174 -15.21 4.61 20.37
N GLY A 175 -14.23 5.07 19.60
CA GLY A 175 -12.82 4.79 19.84
C GLY A 175 -11.99 5.07 18.60
N GLU A 176 -10.73 4.70 18.65
CA GLU A 176 -9.78 4.89 17.56
C GLU A 176 -8.70 3.82 17.58
N VAL A 177 -8.02 3.64 16.45
CA VAL A 177 -6.86 2.76 16.32
C VAL A 177 -5.75 3.46 15.55
N SER A 178 -4.50 3.28 15.99
CA SER A 178 -3.31 3.80 15.31
C SER A 178 -2.82 2.81 14.27
N VAL A 179 -2.92 3.18 13.00
CA VAL A 179 -2.45 2.35 11.89
C VAL A 179 -0.93 2.43 11.77
N HIS A 180 -0.31 1.27 11.69
CA HIS A 180 1.14 1.16 11.60
C HIS A 180 1.56 -0.04 10.74
N ASP A 181 2.69 0.10 10.10
CA ASP A 181 3.45 -0.97 9.51
C ASP A 181 4.77 -1.16 10.27
N ARG A 182 5.72 -1.85 9.71
CA ARG A 182 7.04 -2.06 10.32
C ARG A 182 7.92 -0.83 10.37
N GLN A 183 7.62 0.17 9.55
CA GLN A 183 8.37 1.43 9.51
C GLN A 183 7.81 2.44 10.52
N GLY A 184 6.66 2.12 11.12
CA GLY A 184 6.00 2.96 12.11
C GLY A 184 4.59 3.40 11.67
N PRO A 185 4.08 4.53 12.18
CA PRO A 185 2.72 5.01 11.89
C PRO A 185 2.52 5.35 10.41
N VAL A 186 1.46 4.80 9.82
CA VAL A 186 1.09 5.00 8.41
C VAL A 186 0.18 6.21 8.29
N LYS A 187 0.71 7.30 7.75
CA LYS A 187 -0.03 8.55 7.54
C LYS A 187 -0.63 8.63 6.13
N ARG A 188 -1.50 9.63 5.96
CA ARG A 188 -2.20 9.95 4.71
C ARG A 188 -3.19 8.86 4.30
N LEU A 189 -3.81 8.21 5.29
CA LEU A 189 -4.94 7.33 5.04
C LEU A 189 -6.08 8.16 4.48
N ASN A 190 -6.61 7.74 3.33
CA ASN A 190 -7.64 8.49 2.61
C ASN A 190 -8.88 7.62 2.41
N GLU A 191 -9.31 7.42 1.20
CA GLU A 191 -10.50 6.66 0.89
C GLU A 191 -10.43 5.23 1.45
N LEU A 192 -11.56 4.75 2.00
CA LEU A 192 -11.65 3.52 2.77
C LEU A 192 -12.74 2.60 2.23
N GLU A 193 -12.44 1.28 2.21
CA GLU A 193 -13.41 0.25 1.93
C GLU A 193 -13.30 -0.93 2.88
N TRP A 194 -14.44 -1.50 3.29
CA TRP A 194 -14.48 -2.70 4.12
C TRP A 194 -14.59 -3.96 3.26
N ILE A 195 -13.55 -4.78 3.28
CA ILE A 195 -13.46 -5.99 2.45
C ILE A 195 -13.13 -7.19 3.31
N GLN A 196 -14.07 -8.12 3.44
CA GLN A 196 -13.87 -9.44 4.06
C GLN A 196 -13.19 -9.41 5.45
N GLY A 197 -13.55 -8.45 6.28
CA GLY A 197 -13.01 -8.34 7.65
C GLY A 197 -11.81 -7.43 7.80
N GLU A 198 -11.36 -6.80 6.73
CA GLU A 198 -10.24 -5.86 6.72
C GLU A 198 -10.69 -4.47 6.25
N CYS A 199 -10.07 -3.42 6.76
CA CYS A 199 -10.19 -2.08 6.22
C CYS A 199 -9.09 -1.83 5.20
N TRP A 200 -9.49 -1.56 3.96
CA TRP A 200 -8.56 -1.16 2.91
C TRP A 200 -8.54 0.36 2.81
N ALA A 201 -7.36 0.94 2.70
CA ALA A 201 -7.18 2.38 2.68
C ALA A 201 -6.26 2.83 1.55
N ASN A 202 -6.70 3.74 0.68
CA ASN A 202 -5.79 4.46 -0.19
C ASN A 202 -4.81 5.28 0.66
N GLN A 203 -3.52 5.23 0.33
CA GLN A 203 -2.54 6.16 0.90
C GLN A 203 -2.37 7.34 -0.06
N TRP A 204 -2.83 8.53 0.34
CA TRP A 204 -2.78 9.72 -0.50
C TRP A 204 -1.36 10.08 -0.94
N LEU A 205 -1.22 10.54 -2.18
CA LEU A 205 0.04 10.82 -2.89
C LEU A 205 0.96 9.57 -3.04
N SER A 206 0.36 8.39 -3.08
CA SER A 206 1.10 7.17 -3.37
C SER A 206 0.30 6.23 -4.28
N ASP A 207 0.98 5.25 -4.86
CA ASP A 207 0.38 4.18 -5.64
C ASP A 207 0.16 2.94 -4.75
N ARG A 208 -0.41 3.11 -3.54
CA ARG A 208 -0.56 2.02 -2.57
C ARG A 208 -1.92 2.02 -1.89
N ILE A 209 -2.39 0.81 -1.60
CA ILE A 209 -3.51 0.56 -0.70
C ILE A 209 -2.97 -0.24 0.49
N ALA A 210 -3.29 0.19 1.72
CA ALA A 210 -3.02 -0.56 2.93
C ALA A 210 -4.20 -1.51 3.21
N ARG A 211 -3.93 -2.78 3.50
CA ARG A 211 -4.89 -3.71 4.08
C ARG A 211 -4.68 -3.73 5.58
N ILE A 212 -5.67 -3.37 6.35
CA ILE A 212 -5.52 -3.02 7.77
C ILE A 212 -6.40 -3.93 8.62
N ASP A 213 -5.81 -4.55 9.62
CA ASP A 213 -6.52 -5.13 10.75
C ASP A 213 -6.93 -3.99 11.71
N VAL A 214 -8.21 -3.71 11.80
CA VAL A 214 -8.72 -2.58 12.60
C VAL A 214 -8.74 -2.84 14.11
N ASP A 215 -8.59 -4.08 14.56
CA ASP A 215 -8.52 -4.41 15.98
C ASP A 215 -7.12 -4.08 16.54
N THR A 216 -6.08 -4.22 15.72
CA THR A 216 -4.69 -3.97 16.12
C THR A 216 -4.10 -2.71 15.49
N GLY A 217 -4.64 -2.22 14.38
CA GLY A 217 -4.08 -1.15 13.57
C GLY A 217 -2.91 -1.60 12.68
N GLN A 218 -2.60 -2.90 12.65
CA GLN A 218 -1.49 -3.42 11.84
C GLN A 218 -1.86 -3.43 10.36
N VAL A 219 -0.95 -2.95 9.51
CA VAL A 219 -1.01 -3.20 8.07
C VAL A 219 -0.62 -4.64 7.81
N LEU A 220 -1.59 -5.43 7.37
CA LEU A 220 -1.43 -6.86 7.05
C LEU A 220 -0.65 -7.04 5.75
N SER A 221 -0.96 -6.20 4.76
CA SER A 221 -0.31 -6.19 3.45
C SER A 221 -0.49 -4.84 2.78
N TRP A 222 0.42 -4.51 1.87
CA TRP A 222 0.31 -3.39 0.95
C TRP A 222 -0.03 -3.90 -0.44
N ILE A 223 -0.96 -3.26 -1.13
CA ILE A 223 -1.21 -3.48 -2.56
C ILE A 223 -0.48 -2.40 -3.34
N ASP A 224 0.43 -2.82 -4.21
CA ASP A 224 1.18 -1.94 -5.10
C ASP A 224 0.37 -1.72 -6.39
N LEU A 225 -0.12 -0.50 -6.59
CA LEU A 225 -0.88 -0.07 -7.78
C LEU A 225 0.01 0.48 -8.90
N GLY A 226 1.33 0.41 -8.75
CA GLY A 226 2.26 0.88 -9.77
C GLY A 226 1.99 0.20 -11.12
N GLY A 227 1.73 1.00 -12.15
CA GLY A 227 1.38 0.52 -13.48
C GLY A 227 -0.12 0.29 -13.74
N LEU A 228 -1.01 0.48 -12.76
CA LEU A 228 -2.46 0.43 -12.99
C LEU A 228 -2.90 1.57 -13.92
N PHE A 229 -2.48 2.78 -13.61
CA PHE A 229 -2.75 3.96 -14.43
C PHE A 229 -1.64 5.01 -14.24
N ASP A 230 -1.19 5.60 -15.34
CA ASP A 230 -0.19 6.70 -15.30
C ASP A 230 -0.90 8.05 -15.05
N TRP A 231 -1.32 8.27 -13.80
CA TRP A 231 -1.98 9.50 -13.40
C TRP A 231 -1.08 10.75 -13.50
N ARG A 232 0.23 10.56 -13.47
CA ARG A 232 1.19 11.67 -13.64
C ARG A 232 1.08 12.31 -15.03
N SER A 233 0.58 11.56 -16.02
CA SER A 233 0.29 12.07 -17.36
C SER A 233 -0.84 13.10 -17.39
N LEU A 234 -1.72 13.12 -16.38
CA LEU A 234 -2.82 14.10 -16.25
C LEU A 234 -2.34 15.50 -15.88
N LYS A 235 -1.06 15.66 -15.49
CA LYS A 235 -0.46 16.95 -15.08
C LYS A 235 -1.20 17.64 -13.93
N ASP A 236 -1.93 16.88 -13.14
CA ASP A 236 -2.58 17.27 -11.90
C ASP A 236 -1.93 16.48 -10.77
N GLY A 237 -1.22 17.15 -9.88
CA GLY A 237 -0.47 16.52 -8.80
C GLY A 237 -1.34 15.79 -7.77
N ASP A 238 -2.66 16.02 -7.81
CA ASP A 238 -3.63 15.39 -6.91
C ASP A 238 -4.52 14.35 -7.61
N ALA A 239 -4.28 14.07 -8.90
CA ALA A 239 -5.00 13.04 -9.66
C ALA A 239 -4.55 11.61 -9.28
N VAL A 240 -4.41 11.34 -8.00
CA VAL A 240 -3.91 10.08 -7.44
C VAL A 240 -4.99 9.00 -7.36
N ALA A 241 -4.57 7.76 -7.15
CA ALA A 241 -5.47 6.66 -6.81
C ALA A 241 -6.30 7.02 -5.57
N ASN A 242 -7.61 6.99 -5.70
CA ASN A 242 -8.56 7.26 -4.62
C ASN A 242 -9.94 6.76 -5.01
N GLY A 243 -10.36 5.66 -4.42
CA GLY A 243 -11.63 4.98 -4.71
C GLY A 243 -11.44 3.48 -4.79
N ILE A 244 -11.96 2.78 -3.80
CA ILE A 244 -12.01 1.33 -3.67
C ILE A 244 -13.46 0.95 -3.49
N ALA A 245 -14.01 0.08 -4.33
CA ALA A 245 -15.36 -0.41 -4.14
C ALA A 245 -15.37 -1.95 -4.21
N TYR A 246 -16.07 -2.58 -3.29
CA TYR A 246 -16.20 -4.02 -3.20
C TYR A 246 -17.65 -4.45 -3.43
N ASP A 247 -17.87 -5.25 -4.46
CA ASP A 247 -19.16 -5.92 -4.68
C ASP A 247 -19.18 -7.23 -3.88
N ALA A 248 -19.79 -7.19 -2.70
CA ALA A 248 -19.83 -8.33 -1.79
C ALA A 248 -20.62 -9.53 -2.38
N VAL A 249 -21.54 -9.30 -3.33
CA VAL A 249 -22.32 -10.37 -3.96
C VAL A 249 -21.47 -11.16 -4.95
N SER A 250 -20.68 -10.46 -5.76
CA SER A 250 -19.83 -11.08 -6.79
C SER A 250 -18.37 -11.22 -6.37
N SER A 251 -18.01 -10.74 -5.18
CA SER A 251 -16.61 -10.69 -4.67
C SER A 251 -15.66 -9.96 -5.61
N ARG A 252 -16.14 -8.92 -6.30
CA ARG A 252 -15.37 -8.16 -7.27
C ARG A 252 -14.89 -6.85 -6.66
N ILE A 253 -13.66 -6.46 -7.00
CA ILE A 253 -13.01 -5.23 -6.52
C ILE A 253 -12.86 -4.26 -7.69
N PHE A 254 -13.23 -3.00 -7.46
CA PHE A 254 -13.13 -1.93 -8.42
C PHE A 254 -12.28 -0.80 -7.85
N LEU A 255 -11.35 -0.31 -8.65
CA LEU A 255 -10.43 0.76 -8.28
C LEU A 255 -10.56 1.92 -9.26
N THR A 256 -10.45 3.14 -8.75
CA THR A 256 -10.38 4.35 -9.55
C THR A 256 -9.46 5.39 -8.89
N GLY A 257 -9.47 6.60 -9.37
CA GLY A 257 -8.74 7.73 -8.80
C GLY A 257 -9.36 9.07 -9.16
N LYS A 258 -8.87 10.11 -8.50
CA LYS A 258 -9.28 11.50 -8.72
C LYS A 258 -8.98 11.86 -10.18
N ARG A 259 -10.02 12.28 -10.92
CA ARG A 259 -9.93 12.63 -12.34
C ARG A 259 -9.44 11.51 -13.28
N TRP A 260 -9.46 10.26 -12.83
CA TRP A 260 -9.13 9.14 -13.70
C TRP A 260 -10.26 8.91 -14.71
N PRO A 261 -9.92 8.64 -15.98
CA PRO A 261 -10.94 8.35 -17.00
C PRO A 261 -11.43 6.90 -16.98
N TRP A 262 -10.96 6.12 -16.00
CA TRP A 262 -11.21 4.69 -15.92
C TRP A 262 -11.56 4.19 -14.52
N ILE A 263 -12.46 3.22 -14.47
CA ILE A 263 -12.66 2.30 -13.36
C ILE A 263 -12.03 0.97 -13.76
N PHE A 264 -11.21 0.40 -12.90
CA PHE A 264 -10.56 -0.90 -13.12
C PHE A 264 -11.17 -1.95 -12.22
N GLU A 265 -11.67 -3.04 -12.81
CA GLU A 265 -11.95 -4.25 -12.07
C GLU A 265 -10.66 -5.05 -11.94
N VAL A 266 -10.34 -5.44 -10.70
CA VAL A 266 -9.08 -6.12 -10.41
C VAL A 266 -9.28 -7.38 -9.58
N GLU A 267 -8.42 -8.36 -9.81
CA GLU A 267 -8.14 -9.47 -8.90
C GLU A 267 -6.87 -9.14 -8.12
N ILE A 268 -6.93 -9.27 -6.80
CA ILE A 268 -5.74 -9.12 -5.95
C ILE A 268 -5.15 -10.49 -5.72
N ALA A 269 -3.87 -10.60 -5.97
CA ALA A 269 -3.09 -11.80 -5.68
C ALA A 269 -1.95 -11.43 -4.74
N PRO A 270 -1.61 -12.31 -3.79
CA PRO A 270 -0.35 -12.14 -3.08
C PRO A 270 0.73 -11.89 -4.14
N LYS A 271 1.43 -10.79 -4.03
CA LYS A 271 2.68 -10.60 -4.77
C LYS A 271 3.51 -11.76 -4.27
N GLY A 272 3.50 -12.87 -5.05
CA GLY A 272 4.08 -14.13 -4.62
C GLY A 272 5.34 -13.77 -3.89
N HIS A 273 5.61 -14.32 -2.73
CA HIS A 273 6.83 -14.01 -2.00
C HIS A 273 7.89 -13.79 -3.07
N VAL A 274 8.19 -12.53 -3.36
CA VAL A 274 9.48 -12.28 -3.98
C VAL A 274 10.35 -12.80 -2.88
N ASP A 275 10.68 -14.10 -2.97
CA ASP A 275 11.80 -14.63 -2.22
C ASP A 275 12.85 -13.59 -2.50
N ILE A 276 13.04 -12.68 -1.53
CA ILE A 276 14.16 -11.75 -1.63
C ILE A 276 15.29 -12.70 -1.91
N PRO A 277 15.88 -12.67 -3.14
CA PRO A 277 16.78 -13.71 -3.54
C PRO A 277 17.77 -13.82 -2.40
N ARG A 278 17.78 -14.95 -1.67
CA ARG A 278 18.75 -15.11 -0.58
C ARG A 278 20.10 -14.99 -1.23
N LEU A 279 20.66 -13.80 -1.15
CA LEU A 279 22.01 -13.55 -1.60
C LEU A 279 22.92 -14.39 -0.72
N SER A 280 23.45 -15.47 -1.24
CA SER A 280 24.51 -16.18 -0.57
C SER A 280 25.83 -15.56 -0.99
N CYS A 281 26.70 -15.35 -0.03
CA CYS A 281 28.03 -14.82 -0.24
C CYS A 281 29.01 -15.76 0.45
N VAL A 282 29.90 -16.36 -0.31
CA VAL A 282 30.87 -17.34 0.17
C VAL A 282 32.25 -16.94 -0.30
N ILE A 283 33.25 -17.00 0.58
CA ILE A 283 34.67 -16.93 0.17
C ILE A 283 35.06 -18.31 -0.26
N THR A 284 35.49 -18.45 -1.52
CA THR A 284 35.91 -19.71 -2.11
C THR A 284 37.33 -20.08 -1.65
N GLN A 285 37.76 -21.32 -1.90
CA GLN A 285 39.11 -21.80 -1.51
C GLN A 285 40.25 -21.04 -2.18
N ASP A 286 39.97 -20.44 -3.34
CA ASP A 286 40.92 -19.61 -4.12
C ASP A 286 40.82 -18.11 -3.74
N ASP A 287 40.26 -17.79 -2.54
CA ASP A 287 40.13 -16.45 -1.96
C ASP A 287 39.32 -15.48 -2.86
N GLN A 288 38.38 -16.03 -3.63
CA GLN A 288 37.40 -15.22 -4.38
C GLN A 288 36.09 -15.13 -3.60
N LEU A 289 35.35 -14.03 -3.81
CA LEU A 289 34.01 -13.85 -3.28
C LEU A 289 33.01 -14.37 -4.32
N GLU A 290 32.30 -15.43 -4.00
CA GLU A 290 31.20 -15.92 -4.82
C GLU A 290 29.86 -15.40 -4.28
N ILE A 291 29.11 -14.67 -5.12
CA ILE A 291 27.76 -14.20 -4.88
C ILE A 291 26.80 -15.08 -5.67
N SER A 292 25.77 -15.59 -5.03
CA SER A 292 24.75 -16.38 -5.70
C SER A 292 23.36 -15.94 -5.23
N PHE A 293 22.42 -15.80 -6.19
CA PHE A 293 21.02 -15.43 -5.93
C PHE A 293 20.10 -16.01 -7.01
N PRO A 294 18.86 -16.39 -6.67
CA PRO A 294 17.89 -16.84 -7.65
C PRO A 294 17.42 -15.66 -8.51
N THR A 295 17.08 -15.93 -9.77
CA THR A 295 16.48 -14.95 -10.66
C THR A 295 15.11 -15.42 -11.14
N PHE A 296 14.26 -14.45 -11.52
CA PHE A 296 12.97 -14.71 -12.16
C PHE A 296 13.06 -14.33 -13.64
N LYS A 297 12.49 -15.18 -14.49
CA LYS A 297 12.51 -14.97 -15.94
C LYS A 297 11.89 -13.64 -16.32
N GLY A 298 12.63 -12.83 -17.07
CA GLY A 298 12.20 -11.52 -17.56
C GLY A 298 12.51 -10.34 -16.62
N ASN A 299 12.88 -10.59 -15.37
CA ASN A 299 13.28 -9.51 -14.47
C ASN A 299 14.72 -9.06 -14.75
N ARG A 300 14.98 -7.78 -14.65
CA ARG A 300 16.33 -7.22 -14.74
C ARG A 300 16.93 -7.10 -13.36
N TYR A 301 18.21 -7.42 -13.23
CA TYR A 301 18.96 -7.33 -11.98
C TYR A 301 20.22 -6.50 -12.19
N ARG A 302 20.62 -5.78 -11.14
CA ARG A 302 21.88 -5.04 -11.09
C ARG A 302 22.63 -5.44 -9.84
N ILE A 303 23.90 -5.88 -10.03
CA ILE A 303 24.82 -6.15 -8.93
C ILE A 303 25.67 -4.90 -8.72
N GLU A 304 25.71 -4.41 -7.51
CA GLU A 304 26.49 -3.23 -7.15
C GLU A 304 27.39 -3.50 -5.97
N ARG A 305 28.56 -2.87 -6.00
CA ARG A 305 29.53 -2.87 -4.91
C ARG A 305 29.42 -1.57 -4.11
N VAL A 306 29.36 -1.69 -2.80
CA VAL A 306 29.28 -0.56 -1.87
C VAL A 306 30.49 -0.59 -0.96
N LYS A 307 31.21 0.53 -0.82
CA LYS A 307 32.38 0.62 0.06
C LYS A 307 32.02 0.87 1.52
N ASP A 308 30.95 1.64 1.74
CA ASP A 308 30.44 1.99 3.08
C ASP A 308 28.91 1.93 3.07
N LEU A 309 28.34 1.27 4.08
CA LEU A 309 26.89 1.15 4.26
C LEU A 309 26.19 2.49 4.49
N ARG A 310 26.94 3.54 4.86
CA ARG A 310 26.41 4.89 5.05
C ARG A 310 26.36 5.71 3.75
N SER A 311 26.98 5.21 2.69
CA SER A 311 27.13 5.91 1.40
C SER A 311 26.60 5.05 0.25
N LEU A 312 25.34 4.61 0.36
CA LEU A 312 24.67 3.76 -0.63
C LEU A 312 24.48 4.46 -1.99
N ASP A 313 24.49 5.77 -2.02
CA ASP A 313 24.49 6.64 -3.20
C ASP A 313 25.78 6.55 -4.01
N GLN A 314 26.89 6.14 -3.38
CA GLN A 314 28.19 5.95 -4.02
C GLN A 314 28.45 4.50 -4.47
N ALA A 315 27.40 3.72 -4.66
CA ALA A 315 27.50 2.36 -5.12
C ALA A 315 28.01 2.30 -6.57
N ILE A 316 28.94 1.39 -6.80
CA ILE A 316 29.51 1.14 -8.13
C ILE A 316 28.75 -0.03 -8.75
N SER A 317 28.06 0.19 -9.87
CA SER A 317 27.44 -0.85 -10.66
C SER A 317 28.51 -1.75 -11.26
N LEU A 318 28.43 -3.06 -10.99
CA LEU A 318 29.36 -4.05 -11.53
C LEU A 318 28.79 -4.72 -12.77
N GLU A 319 27.51 -5.09 -12.72
CA GLU A 319 26.87 -5.86 -13.78
C GLU A 319 25.36 -5.61 -13.76
N SER A 320 24.75 -5.64 -14.95
CA SER A 320 23.30 -5.75 -15.12
C SER A 320 22.99 -6.99 -15.96
N LEU A 321 21.99 -7.76 -15.56
CA LEU A 321 21.64 -9.00 -16.25
C LEU A 321 20.11 -9.17 -16.31
N LEU A 322 19.65 -9.96 -17.27
CA LEU A 322 18.26 -10.39 -17.38
C LEU A 322 18.14 -11.77 -16.73
N GLY A 323 17.18 -11.94 -15.83
CA GLY A 323 16.89 -13.22 -15.20
C GLY A 323 16.25 -14.20 -16.20
N ASP A 324 16.73 -15.43 -16.20
CA ASP A 324 16.23 -16.54 -17.01
C ASP A 324 15.44 -17.58 -16.20
N GLY A 325 15.27 -17.33 -14.89
CA GLY A 325 14.62 -18.23 -13.94
C GLY A 325 15.60 -19.19 -13.24
N HIS A 326 16.89 -19.14 -13.58
CA HIS A 326 17.93 -19.93 -12.91
C HIS A 326 18.75 -19.08 -11.93
N PRO A 327 19.34 -19.69 -10.89
CA PRO A 327 20.22 -18.96 -9.99
C PRO A 327 21.46 -18.44 -10.71
N VAL A 328 21.76 -17.17 -10.49
CA VAL A 328 22.99 -16.54 -10.97
C VAL A 328 24.08 -16.74 -9.93
N ARG A 329 25.28 -17.06 -10.40
CA ARG A 329 26.52 -17.11 -9.60
C ARG A 329 27.56 -16.21 -10.23
N ARG A 330 28.20 -15.36 -9.41
CA ARG A 330 29.24 -14.43 -9.86
C ARG A 330 30.40 -14.45 -8.89
N ARG A 331 31.62 -14.43 -9.42
CA ARG A 331 32.83 -14.39 -8.62
C ARG A 331 33.56 -13.08 -8.81
N TYR A 332 33.99 -12.52 -7.70
CA TYR A 332 34.72 -11.26 -7.65
C TYR A 332 36.00 -11.45 -6.86
N ARG A 333 37.09 -10.79 -7.28
CA ARG A 333 38.33 -10.81 -6.52
C ARG A 333 38.08 -10.17 -5.14
N HIS A 334 38.50 -10.88 -4.12
CA HIS A 334 38.48 -10.39 -2.76
C HIS A 334 39.73 -9.54 -2.53
N ASP A 335 39.53 -8.23 -2.33
CA ASP A 335 40.60 -7.34 -1.88
C ASP A 335 40.66 -7.43 -0.35
N GLN A 336 41.77 -8.01 0.15
CA GLN A 336 41.94 -8.27 1.60
C GLN A 336 42.02 -7.00 2.47
N ALA A 337 42.14 -5.82 1.88
CA ALA A 337 42.38 -4.57 2.57
C ALA A 337 41.11 -3.82 3.03
N THR A 338 39.94 -4.13 2.47
CA THR A 338 38.71 -3.35 2.71
C THR A 338 37.47 -4.22 2.91
N SER A 339 36.56 -3.81 3.81
CA SER A 339 35.23 -4.40 3.89
C SER A 339 34.50 -4.10 2.59
N LEU A 340 34.01 -5.14 1.92
CA LEU A 340 33.23 -5.04 0.69
C LEU A 340 31.78 -5.42 1.00
N PHE A 341 30.87 -4.60 0.55
CA PHE A 341 29.45 -4.87 0.61
C PHE A 341 28.90 -4.95 -0.80
N PHE A 342 27.97 -5.86 -1.02
CA PHE A 342 27.28 -6.02 -2.30
C PHE A 342 25.79 -5.86 -2.10
N ARG A 343 25.12 -5.29 -3.09
CA ARG A 343 23.68 -5.31 -3.18
C ARG A 343 23.23 -5.78 -4.55
N VAL A 344 22.13 -6.50 -4.59
CA VAL A 344 21.45 -6.87 -5.82
C VAL A 344 20.14 -6.11 -5.86
N LEU A 345 19.91 -5.38 -6.93
CA LEU A 345 18.70 -4.62 -7.19
C LEU A 345 17.90 -5.35 -8.26
N SER A 346 16.62 -5.57 -8.03
CA SER A 346 15.68 -5.88 -9.10
C SER A 346 15.26 -4.56 -9.74
N LEU A 347 15.37 -4.47 -11.04
CA LEU A 347 15.02 -3.29 -11.83
C LEU A 347 13.65 -3.54 -12.47
N PRO A 348 12.83 -2.51 -12.63
CA PRO A 348 11.55 -2.62 -13.33
C PRO A 348 11.72 -3.00 -14.81
#